data_c89a479fdbfd1dd563f8f1ca0b538aa7
#
_entry.id   c89a479fdbfd1dd563f8f1ca0b538aa7
#
_cell.length_a   1.000
_cell.length_b   1.000
_cell.length_c   1.000
_cell.angle_alpha   90.00
_cell.angle_beta   90.00
_cell.angle_gamma   90.00
#
_symmetry.space_group_name_H-M   'P 1'
#
loop_
_entity.id
_entity.type
_entity.pdbx_description
1 polymer ?
#
loop_
_entity_poly.entity_id
_entity_poly.type
_entity_poly.pdbx_seq_one_letter_code
_entity_poly.pdbx_strand_id
1 'polypeptide(L)'
;MRSDILKKGMPAAPNRSLLYALGYTKEELERPLIGVVCSYNEIVPGHMNLDKIAEAVKAGIRAAGGTPVEFPAIAVCDGIAMGHVGMKYSLVTRDLIADSTEAMAMAHQFDGLVMIPNCDKNVPGLLMAAARVNIPTIFCSYGGQALDKKTPLLRSLDVLSRQAVRV
;
A
#
# COMPACT_ATOMS: atom_id res chain seq x y z
N MET A 1 4.76 -8.44 18.15
CA MET A 1 4.58 -7.78 16.84
C MET A 1 5.93 -7.65 16.16
N ARG A 2 6.01 -7.76 14.85
CA ARG A 2 7.28 -7.57 14.11
C ARG A 2 7.85 -6.19 14.37
N SER A 3 6.98 -5.18 14.36
CA SER A 3 7.33 -3.77 14.59
C SER A 3 7.89 -3.48 16.00
N ASP A 4 7.80 -4.42 16.93
CA ASP A 4 8.31 -4.21 18.29
C ASP A 4 9.83 -3.94 18.31
N ILE A 5 10.57 -4.45 17.33
CA ILE A 5 12.01 -4.19 17.19
C ILE A 5 12.33 -2.70 16.96
N LEU A 6 11.39 -1.95 16.38
CA LEU A 6 11.53 -0.52 16.14
C LEU A 6 10.97 0.34 17.29
N LYS A 7 10.13 -0.26 18.15
CA LYS A 7 9.29 0.49 19.09
C LYS A 7 9.66 0.24 20.55
N LYS A 8 10.23 -0.91 20.88
CA LYS A 8 10.44 -1.34 22.28
C LYS A 8 11.90 -1.44 22.68
N GLY A 9 12.14 -1.16 23.96
CA GLY A 9 13.46 -1.27 24.57
C GLY A 9 14.41 -0.09 24.29
N MET A 10 15.54 -0.09 24.99
CA MET A 10 16.55 0.95 24.84
C MET A 10 17.24 0.97 23.47
N PRO A 11 17.54 -0.18 22.85
CA PRO A 11 18.16 -0.18 21.51
C PRO A 11 17.30 0.50 20.44
N ALA A 12 15.98 0.49 20.59
CA ALA A 12 15.05 1.12 19.66
C ALA A 12 14.80 2.64 19.96
N ALA A 13 15.50 3.23 20.91
CA ALA A 13 15.30 4.66 21.23
C ALA A 13 15.56 5.60 20.03
N PRO A 14 16.62 5.41 19.20
CA PRO A 14 16.82 6.24 18.01
C PRO A 14 15.67 6.08 16.99
N ASN A 15 15.19 4.86 16.79
CA ASN A 15 14.08 4.57 15.87
C ASN A 15 12.80 5.29 16.32
N ARG A 16 12.49 5.20 17.62
CA ARG A 16 11.33 5.90 18.18
C ARG A 16 11.43 7.42 18.05
N SER A 17 12.62 8.00 18.22
CA SER A 17 12.78 9.45 18.06
C SER A 17 12.41 9.93 16.66
N LEU A 18 12.73 9.13 15.63
CA LEU A 18 12.36 9.43 14.25
C LEU A 18 10.85 9.26 14.03
N LEU A 19 10.24 8.23 14.61
CA LEU A 19 8.80 8.03 14.55
C LEU A 19 8.04 9.17 15.26
N TYR A 20 8.53 9.64 16.41
CA TYR A 20 7.97 10.83 17.07
C TYR A 20 8.14 12.10 16.23
N ALA A 21 9.26 12.26 15.52
CA ALA A 21 9.48 13.38 14.61
C ALA A 21 8.48 13.40 13.44
N LEU A 22 7.93 12.23 13.05
CA LEU A 22 6.84 12.08 12.08
C LEU A 22 5.45 12.38 12.66
N GLY A 23 5.36 12.68 13.97
CA GLY A 23 4.13 13.04 14.66
C GLY A 23 3.37 11.85 15.29
N TYR A 24 3.93 10.64 15.27
CA TYR A 24 3.29 9.50 15.96
C TYR A 24 3.34 9.69 17.48
N THR A 25 2.24 9.36 18.15
CA THR A 25 2.16 9.38 19.61
C THR A 25 2.68 8.08 20.22
N LYS A 26 2.91 8.09 21.53
CA LYS A 26 3.31 6.90 22.28
C LYS A 26 2.24 5.78 22.14
N GLU A 27 0.97 6.16 22.26
CA GLU A 27 -0.17 5.26 22.16
C GLU A 27 -0.28 4.63 20.77
N GLU A 28 0.01 5.40 19.70
CA GLU A 28 0.04 4.87 18.33
C GLU A 28 1.19 3.88 18.12
N LEU A 29 2.34 4.12 18.75
CA LEU A 29 3.48 3.21 18.68
C LEU A 29 3.28 1.92 19.51
N GLU A 30 2.34 1.87 20.43
CA GLU A 30 1.96 0.63 21.13
C GLU A 30 1.09 -0.31 20.27
N ARG A 31 0.50 0.21 19.17
CA ARG A 31 -0.38 -0.51 18.25
C ARG A 31 0.44 -1.20 17.14
N PRO A 32 -0.17 -2.18 16.42
CA PRO A 32 0.43 -2.74 15.22
C PRO A 32 0.67 -1.65 14.16
N LEU A 33 1.87 -1.66 13.54
CA LEU A 33 2.16 -0.82 12.39
C LEU A 33 1.69 -1.50 11.10
N ILE A 34 0.74 -0.90 10.42
CA ILE A 34 0.17 -1.41 9.18
C ILE A 34 0.65 -0.56 8.00
N GLY A 35 1.43 -1.14 7.13
CA GLY A 35 1.87 -0.47 5.91
C GLY A 35 0.70 -0.33 4.93
N VAL A 36 0.47 0.90 4.44
CA VAL A 36 -0.50 1.19 3.39
C VAL A 36 0.27 1.49 2.12
N VAL A 37 0.28 0.55 1.19
CA VAL A 37 0.99 0.67 -0.09
C VAL A 37 0.06 1.28 -1.11
N CYS A 38 0.22 2.57 -1.39
CA CYS A 38 -0.66 3.29 -2.30
C CYS A 38 0.04 3.58 -3.64
N SER A 39 -0.62 3.24 -4.73
CA SER A 39 -0.10 3.47 -6.09
C SER A 39 -0.60 4.79 -6.71
N TYR A 40 -1.05 5.74 -5.89
CA TYR A 40 -1.49 7.05 -6.35
C TYR A 40 -0.43 7.74 -7.19
N ASN A 41 -0.86 8.30 -8.32
CA ASN A 41 -0.09 9.25 -9.13
C ASN A 41 -1.03 9.99 -10.09
N GLU A 42 -0.55 11.09 -10.68
CA GLU A 42 -1.32 11.95 -11.58
C GLU A 42 -1.14 11.59 -13.07
N ILE A 43 -0.33 10.55 -13.39
CA ILE A 43 -0.06 10.13 -14.77
C ILE A 43 -1.00 9.00 -15.20
N VAL A 44 -1.24 8.01 -14.35
CA VAL A 44 -2.08 6.85 -14.67
C VAL A 44 -3.53 7.19 -14.37
N PRO A 45 -4.42 7.25 -15.39
CA PRO A 45 -5.81 7.69 -15.17
C PRO A 45 -6.56 6.88 -14.12
N GLY A 46 -6.32 5.58 -14.03
CA GLY A 46 -6.91 4.71 -13.01
C GLY A 46 -6.36 4.91 -11.60
N HIS A 47 -5.27 5.67 -11.43
CA HIS A 47 -4.62 5.89 -10.13
C HIS A 47 -4.93 7.25 -9.49
N MET A 48 -5.50 8.18 -10.24
CA MET A 48 -5.70 9.58 -9.84
C MET A 48 -6.57 9.81 -8.60
N ASN A 49 -7.28 8.79 -8.12
CA ASN A 49 -8.13 8.88 -6.93
C ASN A 49 -7.75 7.85 -5.84
N LEU A 50 -6.61 7.17 -5.97
CA LEU A 50 -6.19 6.17 -4.99
C LEU A 50 -5.79 6.80 -3.65
N ASP A 51 -5.39 8.07 -3.63
CA ASP A 51 -5.18 8.88 -2.43
C ASP A 51 -6.40 8.90 -1.51
N LYS A 52 -7.60 9.11 -2.09
CA LYS A 52 -8.87 9.10 -1.35
C LYS A 52 -9.20 7.73 -0.75
N ILE A 53 -8.87 6.67 -1.50
CA ILE A 53 -9.01 5.30 -1.01
C ILE A 53 -8.02 5.05 0.13
N ALA A 54 -6.77 5.52 -0.01
CA ALA A 54 -5.77 5.39 1.04
C ALA A 54 -6.21 6.09 2.34
N GLU A 55 -6.80 7.28 2.26
CA GLU A 55 -7.36 7.97 3.44
C GLU A 55 -8.47 7.14 4.11
N ALA A 56 -9.39 6.57 3.35
CA ALA A 56 -10.44 5.71 3.89
C ALA A 56 -9.86 4.44 4.54
N VAL A 57 -8.85 3.83 3.91
CA VAL A 57 -8.13 2.66 4.45
C VAL A 57 -7.44 3.03 5.77
N LYS A 58 -6.73 4.16 5.82
CA LYS A 58 -6.06 4.63 7.04
C LYS A 58 -7.06 4.88 8.17
N ALA A 59 -8.23 5.45 7.86
CA ALA A 59 -9.30 5.63 8.84
C ALA A 59 -9.80 4.28 9.39
N GLY A 60 -10.01 3.29 8.51
CA GLY A 60 -10.40 1.93 8.90
C GLY A 60 -9.37 1.24 9.78
N ILE A 61 -8.07 1.37 9.46
CA ILE A 61 -6.98 0.81 10.27
C ILE A 61 -6.97 1.45 11.67
N ARG A 62 -7.11 2.77 11.77
CA ARG A 62 -7.20 3.46 13.08
C ARG A 62 -8.40 3.00 13.90
N ALA A 63 -9.57 2.87 13.27
CA ALA A 63 -10.79 2.37 13.92
C ALA A 63 -10.62 0.93 14.44
N ALA A 64 -9.84 0.10 13.75
CA ALA A 64 -9.51 -1.26 14.17
C ALA A 64 -8.36 -1.33 15.21
N GLY A 65 -7.83 -0.20 15.66
CA GLY A 65 -6.77 -0.14 16.67
C GLY A 65 -5.35 -0.36 16.13
N GLY A 66 -5.13 -0.22 14.83
CA GLY A 66 -3.81 -0.21 14.19
C GLY A 66 -3.29 1.21 13.94
N THR A 67 -2.00 1.34 13.66
CA THR A 67 -1.35 2.57 13.24
C THR A 67 -0.97 2.47 11.76
N PRO A 68 -1.63 3.20 10.86
CA PRO A 68 -1.33 3.15 9.44
C PRO A 68 -0.08 3.98 9.11
N VAL A 69 0.77 3.42 8.26
CA VAL A 69 1.95 4.10 7.70
C VAL A 69 1.90 3.96 6.18
N GLU A 70 1.68 5.07 5.48
CA GLU A 70 1.56 5.06 4.02
C GLU A 70 2.93 5.20 3.36
N PHE A 71 3.15 4.46 2.26
CA PHE A 71 4.26 4.63 1.36
C PHE A 71 3.84 4.30 -0.09
N PRO A 72 4.49 4.90 -1.11
CA PRO A 72 4.07 4.77 -2.49
C PRO A 72 4.56 3.47 -3.14
N ALA A 73 3.78 2.99 -4.12
CA ALA A 73 4.25 2.11 -5.17
C ALA A 73 4.17 2.83 -6.52
N ILE A 74 5.17 2.65 -7.38
CA ILE A 74 5.18 3.23 -8.73
C ILE A 74 4.18 2.52 -9.64
N ALA A 75 3.81 3.20 -10.73
CA ALA A 75 3.07 2.59 -11.83
C ALA A 75 3.42 3.27 -13.15
N VAL A 76 3.45 2.49 -14.23
CA VAL A 76 3.53 2.98 -15.62
C VAL A 76 2.19 2.72 -16.28
N CYS A 77 1.66 3.71 -16.98
CA CYS A 77 0.45 3.54 -17.79
C CYS A 77 0.80 2.95 -19.14
N ASP A 78 0.40 1.71 -19.39
CA ASP A 78 0.63 1.03 -20.66
C ASP A 78 0.01 1.79 -21.83
N GLY A 79 -1.20 2.33 -21.64
CA GLY A 79 -1.90 3.11 -22.67
C GLY A 79 -1.18 4.39 -23.06
N ILE A 80 -0.57 5.10 -22.10
CA ILE A 80 0.22 6.32 -22.39
C ILE A 80 1.57 5.93 -23.00
N ALA A 81 2.17 4.82 -22.58
CA ALA A 81 3.46 4.35 -23.08
C ALA A 81 3.37 3.64 -24.44
N MET A 82 2.18 3.31 -24.89
CA MET A 82 1.94 2.57 -26.15
C MET A 82 2.44 3.34 -27.36
N GLY A 83 3.03 2.62 -28.31
CA GLY A 83 3.47 3.19 -29.60
C GLY A 83 4.82 3.92 -29.57
N HIS A 84 5.50 3.98 -28.44
CA HIS A 84 6.85 4.57 -28.34
C HIS A 84 7.79 3.76 -27.41
N VAL A 85 9.03 4.21 -27.29
CA VAL A 85 10.08 3.53 -26.52
C VAL A 85 9.73 3.30 -25.05
N GLY A 86 8.86 4.13 -24.47
CA GLY A 86 8.40 4.02 -23.09
C GLY A 86 7.71 2.70 -22.76
N MET A 87 7.12 2.02 -23.75
CA MET A 87 6.46 0.73 -23.53
C MET A 87 7.42 -0.36 -23.03
N LYS A 88 8.72 -0.24 -23.29
CA LYS A 88 9.75 -1.15 -22.78
C LYS A 88 9.82 -1.17 -21.26
N TYR A 89 9.41 -0.09 -20.60
CA TYR A 89 9.46 0.05 -19.14
C TYR A 89 8.23 -0.52 -18.45
N SER A 90 7.13 -0.77 -19.17
CA SER A 90 5.89 -1.26 -18.57
C SER A 90 6.09 -2.60 -17.84
N LEU A 91 6.57 -3.62 -18.54
CA LEU A 91 6.76 -4.95 -17.96
C LEU A 91 7.80 -4.97 -16.82
N VAL A 92 8.88 -4.22 -16.99
CA VAL A 92 9.96 -4.12 -15.99
C VAL A 92 9.47 -3.56 -14.67
N THR A 93 8.48 -2.67 -14.68
CA THR A 93 7.95 -2.09 -13.42
C THR A 93 7.32 -3.11 -12.51
N ARG A 94 6.85 -4.24 -13.00
CA ARG A 94 6.32 -5.31 -12.17
C ARG A 94 7.33 -5.79 -11.13
N ASP A 95 8.57 -6.05 -11.56
CA ASP A 95 9.65 -6.51 -10.68
C ASP A 95 10.13 -5.38 -9.77
N LEU A 96 10.28 -4.16 -10.29
CA LEU A 96 10.65 -2.98 -9.51
C LEU A 96 9.63 -2.67 -8.41
N ILE A 97 8.34 -2.82 -8.68
CA ILE A 97 7.27 -2.66 -7.69
C ILE A 97 7.40 -3.73 -6.60
N ALA A 98 7.62 -4.98 -7.00
CA ALA A 98 7.79 -6.06 -6.06
C ALA A 98 9.01 -5.83 -5.15
N ASP A 99 10.16 -5.53 -5.73
CA ASP A 99 11.43 -5.34 -5.03
C ASP A 99 11.37 -4.15 -4.08
N SER A 100 10.88 -2.99 -4.56
CA SER A 100 10.79 -1.79 -3.73
C SER A 100 9.78 -1.93 -2.59
N THR A 101 8.65 -2.58 -2.83
CA THR A 101 7.63 -2.81 -1.80
C THR A 101 8.14 -3.80 -0.74
N GLU A 102 8.81 -4.88 -1.15
CA GLU A 102 9.46 -5.82 -0.25
C GLU A 102 10.52 -5.10 0.61
N ALA A 103 11.40 -4.31 -0.01
CA ALA A 103 12.43 -3.55 0.71
C ALA A 103 11.82 -2.63 1.76
N MET A 104 10.78 -1.86 1.41
CA MET A 104 10.07 -0.98 2.34
C MET A 104 9.42 -1.75 3.48
N ALA A 105 8.70 -2.83 3.17
CA ALA A 105 7.99 -3.62 4.17
C ALA A 105 8.94 -4.29 5.16
N MET A 106 10.05 -4.85 4.67
CA MET A 106 11.04 -5.54 5.48
C MET A 106 11.90 -4.59 6.30
N ALA A 107 12.34 -3.47 5.72
CA ALA A 107 13.15 -2.48 6.42
C ALA A 107 12.38 -1.82 7.59
N HIS A 108 11.10 -1.56 7.41
CA HIS A 108 10.26 -0.89 8.41
C HIS A 108 9.45 -1.87 9.28
N GLN A 109 9.65 -3.17 9.13
CA GLN A 109 9.10 -4.23 9.98
C GLN A 109 7.60 -4.14 10.23
N PHE A 110 6.82 -3.87 9.19
CA PHE A 110 5.36 -3.79 9.31
C PHE A 110 4.76 -5.13 9.81
N ASP A 111 3.72 -5.02 10.62
CA ASP A 111 2.98 -6.16 11.17
C ASP A 111 1.95 -6.72 10.17
N GLY A 112 1.53 -5.90 9.22
CA GLY A 112 0.64 -6.26 8.12
C GLY A 112 0.65 -5.18 7.04
N LEU A 113 0.07 -5.47 5.88
CA LEU A 113 0.00 -4.55 4.74
C LEU A 113 -1.44 -4.43 4.23
N VAL A 114 -1.81 -3.22 3.82
CA VAL A 114 -2.94 -2.99 2.93
C VAL A 114 -2.40 -2.40 1.64
N MET A 115 -2.57 -3.13 0.54
CA MET A 115 -2.08 -2.73 -0.77
C MET A 115 -3.22 -2.19 -1.61
N ILE A 116 -3.02 -1.01 -2.20
CA ILE A 116 -4.00 -0.30 -3.03
C ILE A 116 -3.46 -0.23 -4.46
N PRO A 117 -3.48 -1.35 -5.18
CA PRO A 117 -3.02 -1.40 -6.57
C PRO A 117 -4.10 -0.98 -7.54
N ASN A 118 -3.65 -0.60 -8.74
CA ASN A 118 -4.48 -0.59 -9.93
C ASN A 118 -3.58 -0.82 -11.16
N CYS A 119 -4.18 -1.13 -12.33
CA CYS A 119 -3.44 -1.29 -13.58
C CYS A 119 -2.66 -2.62 -13.74
N ASP A 120 -2.29 -2.94 -14.98
CA ASP A 120 -1.86 -4.27 -15.45
C ASP A 120 -0.57 -4.80 -14.81
N LYS A 121 0.39 -3.93 -14.51
CA LYS A 121 1.70 -4.36 -13.97
C LYS A 121 1.82 -4.07 -12.49
N ASN A 122 1.05 -3.10 -11.98
CA ASN A 122 1.07 -2.74 -10.58
C ASN A 122 0.39 -3.82 -9.70
N VAL A 123 -0.77 -4.32 -10.12
CA VAL A 123 -1.46 -5.42 -9.40
C VAL A 123 -0.57 -6.65 -9.23
N PRO A 124 -0.01 -7.25 -10.30
CA PRO A 124 0.85 -8.42 -10.15
C PRO A 124 2.16 -8.10 -9.42
N GLY A 125 2.73 -6.90 -9.57
CA GLY A 125 3.91 -6.49 -8.82
C GLY A 125 3.69 -6.49 -7.31
N LEU A 126 2.57 -5.95 -6.86
CA LEU A 126 2.21 -5.95 -5.43
C LEU A 126 1.83 -7.35 -4.93
N LEU A 127 1.21 -8.20 -5.77
CA LEU A 127 0.98 -9.61 -5.43
C LEU A 127 2.29 -10.38 -5.23
N MET A 128 3.28 -10.14 -6.09
CA MET A 128 4.62 -10.71 -5.93
C MET A 128 5.27 -10.24 -4.63
N ALA A 129 5.19 -8.94 -4.31
CA ALA A 129 5.68 -8.40 -3.04
C ALA A 129 5.03 -9.08 -1.84
N ALA A 130 3.70 -9.20 -1.83
CA ALA A 130 2.96 -9.85 -0.76
C ALA A 130 3.41 -11.29 -0.53
N ALA A 131 3.59 -12.06 -1.61
CA ALA A 131 4.06 -13.44 -1.54
C ALA A 131 5.49 -13.54 -0.98
N ARG A 132 6.39 -12.61 -1.36
CA ARG A 132 7.77 -12.59 -0.86
C ARG A 132 7.87 -12.18 0.60
N VAL A 133 7.16 -11.11 0.98
CA VAL A 133 7.18 -10.58 2.36
C VAL A 133 6.52 -11.54 3.34
N ASN A 134 5.51 -12.28 2.91
CA ASN A 134 4.78 -13.30 3.67
C ASN A 134 4.33 -12.81 5.06
N ILE A 135 3.63 -11.69 5.09
CA ILE A 135 2.92 -11.16 6.27
C ILE A 135 1.44 -10.95 5.94
N PRO A 136 0.55 -10.83 6.94
CA PRO A 136 -0.85 -10.59 6.69
C PRO A 136 -1.05 -9.40 5.75
N THR A 137 -1.67 -9.64 4.59
CA THR A 137 -1.82 -8.62 3.54
C THR A 137 -3.24 -8.64 2.99
N ILE A 138 -3.81 -7.44 2.79
CA ILE A 138 -5.12 -7.24 2.17
C ILE A 138 -4.93 -6.39 0.92
N PHE A 139 -5.61 -6.77 -0.16
CA PHE A 139 -5.65 -6.00 -1.40
C PHE A 139 -6.96 -5.22 -1.50
N CYS A 140 -6.84 -3.91 -1.68
CA CYS A 140 -7.92 -3.00 -1.99
C CYS A 140 -7.77 -2.57 -3.45
N SER A 141 -8.20 -3.42 -4.40
CA SER A 141 -8.13 -3.13 -5.82
C SER A 141 -9.45 -2.54 -6.31
N TYR A 142 -9.37 -1.38 -6.97
CA TYR A 142 -10.49 -0.77 -7.67
C TYR A 142 -10.42 -1.19 -9.14
N GLY A 143 -11.49 -1.80 -9.66
CA GLY A 143 -11.56 -2.21 -11.07
C GLY A 143 -11.30 -1.02 -12.01
N GLY A 144 -10.21 -1.09 -12.75
CA GLY A 144 -9.53 0.00 -13.44
C GLY A 144 -10.23 0.59 -14.64
N GLN A 145 -11.50 0.91 -14.57
CA GLN A 145 -12.14 1.73 -15.61
C GLN A 145 -12.70 3.01 -15.01
N ALA A 146 -12.53 4.09 -15.79
CA ALA A 146 -12.98 5.43 -15.46
C ALA A 146 -14.33 5.41 -14.75
N LEU A 147 -14.37 6.05 -13.60
CA LEU A 147 -15.58 6.28 -12.83
C LEU A 147 -16.71 6.73 -13.74
N ASP A 148 -17.63 5.84 -14.02
CA ASP A 148 -18.99 6.28 -14.30
C ASP A 148 -19.45 7.05 -13.05
N LYS A 149 -19.71 8.37 -13.23
CA LYS A 149 -20.10 9.31 -12.18
C LYS A 149 -21.34 8.87 -11.38
N LYS A 150 -21.91 7.71 -11.69
CA LYS A 150 -23.13 7.13 -11.11
C LYS A 150 -22.89 5.99 -10.13
N THR A 151 -21.65 5.55 -9.93
CA THR A 151 -21.40 4.43 -9.00
C THR A 151 -21.01 4.97 -7.62
N PRO A 152 -21.85 4.83 -6.59
CA PRO A 152 -21.54 5.32 -5.24
C PRO A 152 -20.31 4.59 -4.66
N LEU A 153 -19.46 5.33 -3.99
CA LEU A 153 -18.23 4.89 -3.29
C LEU A 153 -18.49 3.69 -2.34
N LEU A 154 -19.72 3.50 -1.90
CA LEU A 154 -20.16 2.45 -0.97
C LEU A 154 -20.10 1.03 -1.55
N ARG A 155 -20.10 0.84 -2.87
CA ARG A 155 -19.97 -0.52 -3.46
C ARG A 155 -18.54 -1.06 -3.42
N SER A 156 -17.54 -0.20 -3.34
CA SER A 156 -16.13 -0.62 -3.22
C SER A 156 -15.80 -1.18 -1.82
N LEU A 157 -16.49 -0.76 -0.78
CA LEU A 157 -16.33 -1.30 0.58
C LEU A 157 -16.93 -2.73 0.71
N ASP A 158 -17.94 -3.05 -0.07
CA ASP A 158 -18.57 -4.38 -0.05
C ASP A 158 -17.71 -5.45 -0.73
N VAL A 159 -16.84 -5.07 -1.66
CA VAL A 159 -15.83 -5.95 -2.28
C VAL A 159 -14.69 -6.26 -1.31
N LEU A 160 -14.35 -5.34 -0.41
CA LEU A 160 -13.29 -5.52 0.61
C LEU A 160 -13.62 -6.64 1.60
N SER A 161 -14.89 -6.86 1.91
CA SER A 161 -15.32 -7.93 2.85
C SER A 161 -15.18 -9.34 2.26
N ARG A 162 -15.01 -9.47 0.95
CA ARG A 162 -15.02 -10.77 0.25
C ARG A 162 -13.67 -11.25 -0.28
N GLN A 163 -12.62 -10.42 -0.22
CA GLN A 163 -11.30 -10.74 -0.77
C GLN A 163 -10.17 -10.68 0.26
N ALA A 164 -10.44 -11.02 1.52
CA ALA A 164 -9.36 -11.32 2.45
C ALA A 164 -8.71 -12.64 2.01
N VAL A 165 -7.68 -12.57 1.19
CA VAL A 165 -6.81 -13.73 0.93
C VAL A 165 -5.92 -13.88 2.16
N ARG A 166 -6.23 -14.87 3.00
CA ARG A 166 -5.27 -15.37 3.98
C ARG A 166 -4.23 -16.17 3.21
N VAL A 167 -3.03 -15.65 3.11
CA VAL A 167 -1.84 -16.41 2.74
C VAL A 167 -1.37 -17.19 3.96
#